data_f2da07eb5c2cc584150e54b76123573e
#
_entry.id   f2da07eb5c2cc584150e54b76123573e
#
_cell.length_a   1.000
_cell.length_b   1.000
_cell.length_c   1.000
_cell.angle_alpha   90.00
_cell.angle_beta   90.00
_cell.angle_gamma   90.00
#
_symmetry.space_group_name_H-M   'P 1'
#
loop_
_entity.id
_entity.type
_entity.pdbx_description
1 polymer ?
#
loop_
_entity_poly.entity_id
_entity_poly.type
_entity_poly.pdbx_seq_one_letter_code
_entity_poly.pdbx_strand_id
1 'polypeptide(L)'
;MTNAKEKKKIVLWLIVLAILAAAAFTVTAIVRHNQRPAWDGGYSVHISEVMTDNKTCPNGEGVLCDWIEIENTSSEDFSIAGYYLSDEAGKGKYCFPAGSVVPARGYLVVWCSPD
;
A
#
# COMPACT_ATOMS: atom_id res chain seq x y z
N MET A 1 -27.82 40.78 30.72
CA MET A 1 -28.78 39.70 30.31
C MET A 1 -28.89 39.70 28.80
N THR A 2 -28.39 38.67 28.13
CA THR A 2 -28.45 38.56 26.63
C THR A 2 -29.89 38.26 26.23
N ASN A 3 -30.43 39.08 25.32
CA ASN A 3 -31.78 38.97 24.83
C ASN A 3 -31.99 37.63 24.12
N ALA A 4 -33.17 37.03 24.19
CA ALA A 4 -33.53 35.75 23.54
C ALA A 4 -33.24 35.74 22.03
N LYS A 5 -33.33 36.88 21.34
CA LYS A 5 -32.92 37.02 19.91
C LYS A 5 -31.42 36.85 19.70
N GLU A 6 -30.61 37.38 20.59
CA GLU A 6 -29.14 37.23 20.51
C GLU A 6 -28.68 35.78 20.80
N LYS A 7 -29.32 35.12 21.78
CA LYS A 7 -29.07 33.70 22.04
C LYS A 7 -29.37 32.81 20.83
N LYS A 8 -30.50 33.07 20.14
CA LYS A 8 -30.85 32.33 18.92
C LYS A 8 -29.84 32.55 17.77
N LYS A 9 -29.33 33.79 17.61
CA LYS A 9 -28.27 34.07 16.63
C LYS A 9 -26.99 33.34 16.96
N ILE A 10 -26.55 33.34 18.21
CA ILE A 10 -25.33 32.65 18.65
C ILE A 10 -25.47 31.12 18.39
N VAL A 11 -26.60 30.52 18.76
CA VAL A 11 -26.83 29.09 18.49
C VAL A 11 -26.81 28.80 16.99
N LEU A 12 -27.43 29.63 16.17
CA LEU A 12 -27.42 29.46 14.71
C LEU A 12 -25.99 29.54 14.15
N TRP A 13 -25.18 30.51 14.61
CA TRP A 13 -23.79 30.63 14.22
C TRP A 13 -22.93 29.42 14.63
N LEU A 14 -23.16 28.87 15.81
CA LEU A 14 -22.47 27.67 16.28
C LEU A 14 -22.83 26.44 15.44
N ILE A 15 -24.09 26.30 15.03
CA ILE A 15 -24.53 25.23 14.12
C ILE A 15 -23.86 25.37 12.75
N VAL A 16 -23.83 26.58 12.18
CA VAL A 16 -23.18 26.84 10.89
C VAL A 16 -21.68 26.51 10.95
N LEU A 17 -20.98 26.92 12.01
CA LEU A 17 -19.58 26.60 12.22
C LEU A 17 -19.34 25.08 12.35
N ALA A 18 -20.21 24.38 13.05
CA ALA A 18 -20.12 22.92 13.19
C ALA A 18 -20.31 22.22 11.83
N ILE A 19 -21.24 22.66 11.00
CA ILE A 19 -21.46 22.12 9.65
C ILE A 19 -20.27 22.38 8.75
N LEU A 20 -19.70 23.59 8.79
CA LEU A 20 -18.51 23.94 8.00
C LEU A 20 -17.29 23.13 8.44
N ALA A 21 -17.11 22.91 9.72
CA ALA A 21 -16.02 22.08 10.24
C ALA A 21 -16.18 20.61 9.82
N ALA A 22 -17.40 20.07 9.89
CA ALA A 22 -17.69 18.71 9.41
C ALA A 22 -17.46 18.56 7.90
N ALA A 23 -17.89 19.54 7.12
CA ALA A 23 -17.64 19.55 5.65
C ALA A 23 -16.16 19.63 5.32
N ALA A 24 -15.38 20.47 6.00
CA ALA A 24 -13.94 20.55 5.83
C ALA A 24 -13.24 19.23 6.20
N PHE A 25 -13.68 18.56 7.25
CA PHE A 25 -13.15 17.26 7.66
C PHE A 25 -13.44 16.17 6.63
N THR A 26 -14.67 16.12 6.09
CA THR A 26 -15.03 15.15 5.04
C THR A 26 -14.26 15.40 3.74
N VAL A 27 -14.09 16.65 3.33
CA VAL A 27 -13.29 16.99 2.13
C VAL A 27 -11.83 16.59 2.31
N THR A 28 -11.22 16.87 3.49
CA THR A 28 -9.84 16.43 3.77
C THR A 28 -9.69 14.93 3.82
N ALA A 29 -10.68 14.20 4.35
CA ALA A 29 -10.68 12.74 4.36
C ALA A 29 -10.79 12.16 2.93
N ILE A 30 -11.67 12.71 2.10
CA ILE A 30 -11.83 12.32 0.69
C ILE A 30 -10.57 12.63 -0.11
N VAL A 31 -9.96 13.80 0.08
CA VAL A 31 -8.71 14.18 -0.61
C VAL A 31 -7.57 13.25 -0.20
N ARG A 32 -7.43 12.91 1.09
CA ARG A 32 -6.43 11.94 1.54
C ARG A 32 -6.67 10.53 1.01
N HIS A 33 -7.93 10.10 0.91
CA HIS A 33 -8.27 8.79 0.34
C HIS A 33 -8.03 8.72 -1.17
N ASN A 34 -8.21 9.83 -1.89
CA ASN A 34 -7.95 9.93 -3.33
C ASN A 34 -6.52 10.35 -3.70
N GLN A 35 -5.69 10.71 -2.74
CA GLN A 35 -4.26 10.83 -2.97
C GLN A 35 -3.67 9.42 -3.09
N ARG A 36 -3.88 8.80 -4.26
CA ARG A 36 -2.91 7.81 -4.73
C ARG A 36 -1.57 8.52 -4.71
N PRO A 37 -0.52 7.91 -4.14
CA PRO A 37 0.80 8.50 -4.23
C PRO A 37 1.00 8.88 -5.69
N ALA A 38 1.32 10.14 -5.94
CA ALA A 38 1.61 10.60 -7.29
C ALA A 38 2.67 9.65 -7.82
N TRP A 39 2.41 9.04 -8.97
CA TRP A 39 3.38 8.25 -9.69
C TRP A 39 4.58 9.16 -9.94
N ASP A 40 5.60 9.02 -9.12
CA ASP A 40 6.88 9.74 -9.24
C ASP A 40 7.77 9.15 -10.35
N GLY A 41 7.21 8.21 -11.13
CA GLY A 41 7.95 7.50 -12.17
C GLY A 41 8.79 6.34 -11.62
N GLY A 42 8.85 6.17 -10.30
CA GLY A 42 9.44 5.02 -9.62
C GLY A 42 8.35 4.08 -9.10
N TYR A 43 8.44 2.81 -9.44
CA TYR A 43 7.59 1.81 -8.82
C TYR A 43 7.98 1.69 -7.35
N SER A 44 7.08 2.03 -6.44
CA SER A 44 7.31 1.84 -5.00
C SER A 44 7.47 0.36 -4.63
N VAL A 45 6.96 -0.54 -5.48
CA VAL A 45 7.17 -1.99 -5.37
C VAL A 45 7.90 -2.46 -6.63
N HIS A 46 9.05 -3.09 -6.46
CA HIS A 46 9.92 -3.53 -7.55
C HIS A 46 10.75 -4.76 -7.14
N ILE A 47 11.31 -5.44 -8.11
CA ILE A 47 12.31 -6.48 -7.86
C ILE A 47 13.60 -5.78 -7.46
N SER A 48 14.07 -6.02 -6.24
CA SER A 48 15.30 -5.44 -5.68
C SER A 48 16.52 -6.34 -5.91
N GLU A 49 16.31 -7.66 -5.83
CA GLU A 49 17.41 -8.62 -6.03
C GLU A 49 16.91 -9.91 -6.68
N VAL A 50 17.80 -10.54 -7.46
CA VAL A 50 17.60 -11.87 -8.06
C VAL A 50 18.85 -12.70 -7.80
N MET A 51 18.69 -13.83 -7.11
CA MET A 51 19.73 -14.80 -6.89
C MET A 51 19.52 -16.00 -7.83
N THR A 52 20.46 -16.19 -8.74
CA THR A 52 20.49 -17.34 -9.64
C THR A 52 21.68 -18.24 -9.28
N ASP A 53 21.52 -19.54 -9.40
CA ASP A 53 22.54 -20.54 -9.05
C ASP A 53 22.94 -20.46 -7.55
N ASN A 54 21.93 -20.35 -6.67
CA ASN A 54 22.12 -20.23 -5.23
C ASN A 54 22.72 -21.49 -4.62
N LYS A 55 23.91 -21.35 -4.02
CA LYS A 55 24.67 -22.46 -3.41
C LYS A 55 24.95 -22.28 -1.91
N THR A 56 24.51 -21.19 -1.33
CA THR A 56 24.94 -20.80 0.02
C THR A 56 23.82 -20.39 0.96
N CYS A 57 22.68 -19.95 0.44
CA CYS A 57 21.59 -19.45 1.23
C CYS A 57 20.34 -20.36 1.11
N PRO A 58 20.12 -21.29 2.04
CA PRO A 58 18.95 -22.16 2.00
C PRO A 58 17.69 -21.39 2.39
N ASN A 59 16.54 -21.84 1.90
CA ASN A 59 15.22 -21.37 2.34
C ASN A 59 14.90 -21.85 3.77
N GLY A 60 13.73 -21.50 4.30
CA GLY A 60 13.30 -21.91 5.65
C GLY A 60 13.20 -23.42 5.88
N GLU A 61 13.21 -24.22 4.82
CA GLU A 61 13.19 -25.70 4.85
C GLU A 61 14.59 -26.31 4.66
N GLY A 62 15.63 -25.48 4.53
CA GLY A 62 17.00 -25.92 4.31
C GLY A 62 17.34 -26.29 2.87
N VAL A 63 16.46 -25.94 1.91
CA VAL A 63 16.66 -26.21 0.48
C VAL A 63 17.38 -25.06 -0.18
N LEU A 64 18.44 -25.37 -0.93
CA LEU A 64 19.12 -24.41 -1.79
C LEU A 64 18.35 -24.25 -3.10
N CYS A 65 17.69 -23.16 -3.26
CA CYS A 65 16.98 -22.79 -4.49
C CYS A 65 17.18 -21.31 -4.79
N ASP A 66 17.01 -20.94 -6.04
CA ASP A 66 17.06 -19.56 -6.48
C ASP A 66 15.94 -18.75 -5.83
N TRP A 67 16.10 -17.44 -5.77
CA TRP A 67 15.08 -16.58 -5.16
C TRP A 67 15.05 -15.19 -5.81
N ILE A 68 13.94 -14.54 -5.63
CA ILE A 68 13.67 -13.18 -6.08
C ILE A 68 13.19 -12.38 -4.88
N GLU A 69 13.78 -11.22 -4.65
CA GLU A 69 13.35 -10.28 -3.64
C GLU A 69 12.54 -9.14 -4.26
N ILE A 70 11.42 -8.86 -3.65
CA ILE A 70 10.53 -7.74 -4.00
C ILE A 70 10.55 -6.76 -2.86
N GLU A 71 10.93 -5.51 -3.13
CA GLU A 71 10.95 -4.42 -2.17
C GLU A 71 9.74 -3.50 -2.32
N ASN A 72 9.20 -3.05 -1.19
CA ASN A 72 8.24 -1.97 -1.11
C ASN A 72 8.85 -0.77 -0.39
N THR A 73 9.17 0.27 -1.12
CA THR A 73 9.74 1.52 -0.59
C THR A 73 8.70 2.48 -0.03
N SER A 74 7.40 2.20 -0.21
CA SER A 74 6.31 3.03 0.30
C SER A 74 6.12 2.88 1.81
N SER A 75 5.35 3.79 2.40
CA SER A 75 4.98 3.74 3.82
C SER A 75 3.73 2.92 4.11
N GLU A 76 3.16 2.25 3.12
CA GLU A 76 1.94 1.45 3.22
C GLU A 76 2.18 0.04 2.69
N ASP A 77 1.49 -0.94 3.26
CA ASP A 77 1.49 -2.31 2.76
C ASP A 77 0.93 -2.36 1.34
N PHE A 78 1.57 -3.13 0.47
CA PHE A 78 1.15 -3.30 -0.91
C PHE A 78 0.64 -4.72 -1.15
N SER A 79 -0.65 -4.85 -1.53
CA SER A 79 -1.19 -6.16 -1.94
C SER A 79 -0.70 -6.50 -3.34
N ILE A 80 0.07 -7.59 -3.42
CA ILE A 80 0.57 -8.14 -4.69
C ILE A 80 -0.27 -9.34 -5.18
N ALA A 81 -1.36 -9.67 -4.47
CA ALA A 81 -2.27 -10.75 -4.83
C ALA A 81 -2.78 -10.59 -6.27
N GLY A 82 -2.72 -11.66 -7.06
CA GLY A 82 -3.15 -11.67 -8.46
C GLY A 82 -2.15 -11.05 -9.45
N TYR A 83 -1.04 -10.50 -8.99
CA TYR A 83 0.07 -10.12 -9.86
C TYR A 83 0.82 -11.35 -10.35
N TYR A 84 1.53 -11.21 -11.44
CA TYR A 84 2.30 -12.31 -12.04
C TYR A 84 3.79 -11.98 -12.03
N LEU A 85 4.59 -13.02 -11.74
CA LEU A 85 6.02 -13.00 -11.93
C LEU A 85 6.34 -13.86 -13.17
N SER A 86 7.27 -13.39 -14.03
CA SER A 86 7.65 -14.10 -15.22
C SER A 86 9.01 -13.60 -15.73
N ASP A 87 9.79 -14.51 -16.28
CA ASP A 87 11.01 -14.25 -17.05
C ASP A 87 10.74 -14.11 -18.54
N GLU A 88 9.47 -14.22 -18.96
CA GLU A 88 9.06 -14.13 -20.36
C GLU A 88 7.94 -13.11 -20.54
N ALA A 89 8.17 -12.13 -21.41
CA ALA A 89 7.20 -11.08 -21.69
C ALA A 89 5.86 -11.65 -22.19
N GLY A 90 4.76 -11.18 -21.60
CA GLY A 90 3.41 -11.57 -22.00
C GLY A 90 2.93 -12.94 -21.47
N LYS A 91 3.76 -13.65 -20.70
CA LYS A 91 3.37 -14.90 -20.03
C LYS A 91 3.47 -14.76 -18.52
N GLY A 92 2.37 -14.99 -17.80
CA GLY A 92 2.38 -15.05 -16.33
C GLY A 92 2.73 -16.48 -15.90
N LYS A 93 3.95 -16.71 -15.39
CA LYS A 93 4.39 -18.05 -14.96
C LYS A 93 4.02 -18.37 -13.52
N TYR A 94 4.15 -17.40 -12.65
CA TYR A 94 3.77 -17.52 -11.24
C TYR A 94 2.76 -16.42 -10.88
N CYS A 95 1.63 -16.80 -10.30
CA CYS A 95 0.59 -15.89 -9.82
C CYS A 95 0.63 -15.82 -8.30
N PHE A 96 0.79 -14.63 -7.75
CA PHE A 96 0.75 -14.45 -6.30
C PHE A 96 -0.63 -14.80 -5.74
N PRO A 97 -0.72 -15.69 -4.75
CA PRO A 97 -1.97 -16.11 -4.15
C PRO A 97 -2.68 -14.97 -3.41
N ALA A 98 -3.97 -15.19 -3.11
CA ALA A 98 -4.74 -14.27 -2.29
C ALA A 98 -4.07 -14.07 -0.92
N GLY A 99 -3.99 -12.81 -0.46
CA GLY A 99 -3.36 -12.46 0.81
C GLY A 99 -1.87 -12.19 0.70
N SER A 100 -1.24 -12.31 -0.49
CA SER A 100 0.16 -11.91 -0.68
C SER A 100 0.31 -10.40 -0.51
N VAL A 101 1.21 -9.99 0.37
CA VAL A 101 1.48 -8.59 0.71
C VAL A 101 2.98 -8.36 0.76
N VAL A 102 3.44 -7.25 0.20
CA VAL A 102 4.78 -6.71 0.45
C VAL A 102 4.63 -5.63 1.52
N PRO A 103 5.17 -5.82 2.73
CA PRO A 103 4.96 -4.90 3.84
C PRO A 103 5.56 -3.52 3.56
N ALA A 104 5.01 -2.49 4.19
CA ALA A 104 5.51 -1.12 4.12
C ALA A 104 7.01 -1.07 4.47
N ARG A 105 7.82 -0.43 3.62
CA ARG A 105 9.29 -0.33 3.80
C ARG A 105 9.96 -1.68 4.06
N GLY A 106 9.43 -2.74 3.45
CA GLY A 106 9.86 -4.11 3.66
C GLY A 106 10.02 -4.90 2.37
N TYR A 107 10.23 -6.18 2.55
CA TYR A 107 10.59 -7.11 1.48
C TYR A 107 9.71 -8.34 1.50
N LEU A 108 9.56 -8.96 0.33
CA LEU A 108 8.98 -10.28 0.13
C LEU A 108 9.96 -11.12 -0.68
N VAL A 109 10.41 -12.25 -0.13
CA VAL A 109 11.26 -13.19 -0.85
C VAL A 109 10.43 -14.30 -1.44
N VAL A 110 10.57 -14.52 -2.73
CA VAL A 110 9.96 -15.62 -3.49
C VAL A 110 11.03 -16.65 -3.78
N TRP A 111 10.90 -17.81 -3.17
CA TRP A 111 11.80 -18.95 -3.40
C TRP A 111 11.37 -19.72 -4.65
N CYS A 112 12.27 -19.86 -5.60
CA CYS A 112 12.06 -20.59 -6.84
C CYS A 112 12.42 -22.06 -6.61
N SER A 113 11.63 -22.77 -5.82
CA SER A 113 11.83 -24.19 -5.57
C SER A 113 11.31 -24.99 -6.78
N PRO A 114 12.05 -25.98 -7.28
CA PRO A 114 11.45 -26.98 -8.15
C PRO A 114 10.42 -27.76 -7.35
N ASP A 115 9.21 -27.92 -7.89
CA ASP A 115 8.15 -28.79 -7.35
C ASP A 115 8.59 -30.25 -7.30
#